data_56728b5860f9787b6981414d38f5f8e7
#
_entry.id   56728b5860f9787b6981414d38f5f8e7
#
_cell.length_a   1.000
_cell.length_b   1.000
_cell.length_c   1.000
_cell.angle_alpha   90.00
_cell.angle_beta   90.00
_cell.angle_gamma   90.00
#
_symmetry.space_group_name_H-M   'P 1'
#
loop_
_entity.id
_entity.type
_entity.pdbx_description
1 polymer ?
#
loop_
_entity_poly.entity_id
_entity_poly.type
_entity_poly.pdbx_seq_one_letter_code
_entity_poly.pdbx_strand_id
1 'polypeptide(L)'
;MASHLYLRYAIVFVVLVGHCAFWIHWFNRINATGLKRTTIKRIEKSIIGICFALPGIAIYLDHQSLAAWLGIGSFNNLSETSLVPDSTGTGTSWRRSLFNLKDAWMSKLLAIIALGYVGWQTPTWFTSRRKLVAAKSHARIIDSKTIDMKAEIGADRLFTHPVFSFMGQLPLNELHWIQSVTEELAISDLPSQLRGLRIGHLSDVHLTGYMASEYYHRAVDCLIAQAPDLVVMSGDLIDYEHCLNQVQPLLEPIQPRYGSYFVLGNHDRRLPDVQRLRSMITELGWIDLGHQSRSVEILGQEVYMVGNELPWFDPTHRKKDEASSETFRKSASFRIGVSHSPDQIHWAKKLDLQLLFCGHNHGGQVQLPVIGPLVAPSHFGSRYAGGWFNEAPTWMRVSRGLSGTQPLRFRCLPEVSVTRLEKS
;
A
#
# COMPACT_ATOMS: atom_id res chain seq x y z
N MET A 1 25.75 35.96 8.49
CA MET A 1 24.73 35.61 9.50
C MET A 1 23.50 34.93 8.89
N ALA A 2 22.86 35.44 7.85
CA ALA A 2 21.65 34.81 7.29
C ALA A 2 21.83 33.36 6.82
N SER A 3 22.91 33.01 6.13
CA SER A 3 23.18 31.66 5.63
C SER A 3 23.26 30.59 6.72
N HIS A 4 23.79 30.94 7.90
CA HIS A 4 23.85 29.99 9.02
C HIS A 4 22.49 29.77 9.69
N LEU A 5 21.64 30.77 9.68
CA LEU A 5 20.27 30.64 10.20
C LEU A 5 19.44 29.70 9.30
N TYR A 6 19.52 29.88 7.98
CA TYR A 6 18.85 28.98 7.04
C TYR A 6 19.31 27.52 7.18
N LEU A 7 20.61 27.28 7.39
CA LEU A 7 21.15 25.95 7.60
C LEU A 7 20.58 25.30 8.88
N ARG A 8 20.42 26.06 9.97
CA ARG A 8 19.84 25.57 11.23
C ARG A 8 18.35 25.17 11.04
N TYR A 9 17.56 26.01 10.38
CA TYR A 9 16.17 25.66 10.05
C TYR A 9 16.08 24.45 9.14
N ALA A 10 16.95 24.33 8.15
CA ALA A 10 17.02 23.16 7.29
C ALA A 10 17.32 21.87 8.07
N ILE A 11 18.26 21.93 9.03
CA ILE A 11 18.54 20.78 9.92
C ILE A 11 17.32 20.40 10.74
N VAL A 12 16.62 21.37 11.38
CA VAL A 12 15.39 21.10 12.15
C VAL A 12 14.35 20.45 11.25
N PHE A 13 14.15 20.99 10.05
CA PHE A 13 13.19 20.42 9.09
C PHE A 13 13.53 18.97 8.75
N VAL A 14 14.79 18.65 8.43
CA VAL A 14 15.21 17.27 8.11
C VAL A 14 15.04 16.34 9.31
N VAL A 15 15.33 16.81 10.52
CA VAL A 15 15.11 16.05 11.77
C VAL A 15 13.64 15.74 11.98
N LEU A 16 12.76 16.72 11.81
CA LEU A 16 11.31 16.53 11.96
C LEU A 16 10.78 15.55 10.90
N VAL A 17 11.18 15.71 9.65
CA VAL A 17 10.81 14.78 8.57
C VAL A 17 11.31 13.37 8.87
N GLY A 18 12.56 13.22 9.29
CA GLY A 18 13.13 11.91 9.65
C GLY A 18 12.43 11.29 10.85
N HIS A 19 12.06 12.08 11.85
CA HIS A 19 11.28 11.64 13.00
C HIS A 19 9.89 11.11 12.57
N CYS A 20 9.15 11.89 11.79
CA CYS A 20 7.85 11.45 11.25
C CYS A 20 7.98 10.17 10.41
N ALA A 21 9.00 10.11 9.53
CA ALA A 21 9.25 8.95 8.69
C ALA A 21 9.58 7.70 9.51
N PHE A 22 10.31 7.82 10.62
CA PHE A 22 10.58 6.74 11.56
C PHE A 22 9.28 6.17 12.16
N TRP A 23 8.37 7.02 12.61
CA TRP A 23 7.10 6.56 13.18
C TRP A 23 6.14 5.98 12.13
N ILE A 24 6.11 6.55 10.92
CA ILE A 24 5.37 5.99 9.77
C ILE A 24 5.88 4.58 9.43
N HIS A 25 7.19 4.35 9.52
CA HIS A 25 7.79 3.04 9.29
C HIS A 25 7.22 1.98 10.26
N TRP A 26 7.13 2.29 11.55
CA TRP A 26 6.55 1.38 12.53
C TRP A 26 5.04 1.25 12.38
N PHE A 27 4.35 2.33 12.06
CA PHE A 27 2.92 2.33 11.76
C PHE A 27 2.60 1.36 10.60
N ASN A 28 3.35 1.42 9.51
CA ASN A 28 3.17 0.53 8.38
C ASN A 28 3.33 -0.95 8.78
N ARG A 29 4.38 -1.26 9.54
CA ARG A 29 4.69 -2.64 9.93
C ARG A 29 3.69 -3.24 10.91
N ILE A 30 3.21 -2.48 11.87
CA ILE A 30 2.23 -2.99 12.83
C ILE A 30 0.91 -3.34 12.13
N ASN A 31 0.53 -2.57 11.12
CA ASN A 31 -0.66 -2.83 10.32
C ASN A 31 -0.50 -4.03 9.36
N ALA A 32 0.72 -4.45 9.08
CA ALA A 32 1.01 -5.66 8.30
C ALA A 32 0.90 -6.96 9.11
N THR A 33 0.74 -6.87 10.44
CA THR A 33 0.70 -8.05 11.30
C THR A 33 -0.68 -8.69 11.36
N GLY A 34 -0.73 -10.00 11.67
CA GLY A 34 -1.97 -10.73 11.94
C GLY A 34 -2.57 -10.48 13.34
N LEU A 35 -2.09 -9.47 14.08
CA LEU A 35 -2.58 -9.16 15.42
C LEU A 35 -4.07 -8.77 15.42
N LYS A 36 -4.72 -8.92 16.59
CA LYS A 36 -6.11 -8.48 16.77
C LYS A 36 -6.23 -6.96 16.51
N ARG A 37 -7.29 -6.54 15.80
CA ARG A 37 -7.52 -5.15 15.42
C ARG A 37 -7.51 -4.19 16.63
N THR A 38 -8.03 -4.63 17.76
CA THR A 38 -8.02 -3.83 19.01
C THR A 38 -6.60 -3.55 19.50
N THR A 39 -5.70 -4.53 19.39
CA THR A 39 -4.29 -4.39 19.74
C THR A 39 -3.59 -3.43 18.77
N ILE A 40 -3.78 -3.61 17.46
CA ILE A 40 -3.24 -2.73 16.43
C ILE A 40 -3.68 -1.28 16.70
N LYS A 41 -4.98 -1.04 16.94
CA LYS A 41 -5.52 0.30 17.23
C LYS A 41 -4.92 0.96 18.48
N ARG A 42 -4.62 0.18 19.52
CA ARG A 42 -3.94 0.70 20.73
C ARG A 42 -2.50 1.13 20.40
N ILE A 43 -1.77 0.28 19.67
CA ILE A 43 -0.39 0.57 19.26
C ILE A 43 -0.35 1.77 18.31
N GLU A 44 -1.27 1.86 17.32
CA GLU A 44 -1.39 3.03 16.43
C GLU A 44 -1.55 4.33 17.21
N LYS A 45 -2.49 4.37 18.19
CA LYS A 45 -2.70 5.55 19.05
C LYS A 45 -1.43 5.91 19.84
N SER A 46 -0.72 4.90 20.37
CA SER A 46 0.54 5.11 21.06
C SER A 46 1.62 5.67 20.14
N ILE A 47 1.78 5.11 18.94
CA ILE A 47 2.73 5.59 17.91
C ILE A 47 2.43 7.07 17.57
N ILE A 48 1.16 7.39 17.29
CA ILE A 48 0.74 8.75 16.96
C ILE A 48 1.01 9.68 18.16
N GLY A 49 0.60 9.28 19.38
CA GLY A 49 0.82 10.07 20.59
C GLY A 49 2.31 10.35 20.84
N ILE A 50 3.17 9.34 20.73
CA ILE A 50 4.61 9.47 20.91
C ILE A 50 5.24 10.32 19.80
N CYS A 51 4.79 10.16 18.55
CA CYS A 51 5.27 10.95 17.41
C CYS A 51 5.11 12.46 17.64
N PHE A 52 4.02 12.88 18.25
CA PHE A 52 3.80 14.30 18.57
C PHE A 52 4.36 14.70 19.93
N ALA A 53 4.31 13.83 20.95
CA ALA A 53 4.76 14.16 22.30
C ALA A 53 6.28 14.32 22.39
N LEU A 54 7.07 13.45 21.75
CA LEU A 54 8.53 13.50 21.85
C LEU A 54 9.15 14.83 21.38
N PRO A 55 8.82 15.39 20.21
CA PRO A 55 9.29 16.71 19.83
C PRO A 55 8.83 17.80 20.79
N GLY A 56 7.57 17.74 21.27
CA GLY A 56 7.04 18.69 22.24
C GLY A 56 7.81 18.66 23.56
N ILE A 57 8.09 17.46 24.09
CA ILE A 57 8.90 17.28 25.31
C ILE A 57 10.33 17.79 25.09
N ALA A 58 10.95 17.47 23.96
CA ALA A 58 12.30 17.93 23.63
C ALA A 58 12.36 19.47 23.56
N ILE A 59 11.38 20.09 22.89
CA ILE A 59 11.28 21.56 22.84
C ILE A 59 11.10 22.13 24.25
N TYR A 60 10.23 21.54 25.08
CA TYR A 60 10.00 22.02 26.44
C TYR A 60 11.25 21.93 27.34
N LEU A 61 11.94 20.78 27.30
CA LEU A 61 13.13 20.55 28.11
C LEU A 61 14.35 21.36 27.64
N ASP A 62 14.49 21.50 26.32
CA ASP A 62 15.66 22.09 25.69
C ASP A 62 15.41 23.51 25.16
N HIS A 63 14.28 24.16 25.54
CA HIS A 63 13.80 25.40 24.92
C HIS A 63 14.82 26.53 24.93
N GLN A 64 15.58 26.71 26.04
CA GLN A 64 16.60 27.76 26.14
C GLN A 64 17.76 27.52 25.18
N SER A 65 18.27 26.30 25.16
CA SER A 65 19.37 25.90 24.27
C SER A 65 18.96 25.94 22.80
N LEU A 66 17.72 25.52 22.50
CA LEU A 66 17.18 25.56 21.12
C LEU A 66 16.95 27.02 20.67
N ALA A 67 16.39 27.87 21.51
CA ALA A 67 16.17 29.27 21.19
C ALA A 67 17.49 30.00 20.93
N ALA A 68 18.50 29.80 21.78
CA ALA A 68 19.83 30.33 21.57
C ALA A 68 20.49 29.79 20.26
N TRP A 69 20.33 28.52 20.01
CA TRP A 69 20.88 27.89 18.79
C TRP A 69 20.15 28.36 17.52
N LEU A 70 18.83 28.56 17.56
CA LEU A 70 18.05 29.08 16.44
C LEU A 70 18.19 30.61 16.25
N GLY A 71 18.88 31.28 17.16
CA GLY A 71 19.03 32.76 17.14
C GLY A 71 17.72 33.48 17.52
N ILE A 72 16.79 32.80 18.15
CA ILE A 72 15.57 33.35 18.74
C ILE A 72 15.94 33.74 20.20
N GLY A 73 16.76 34.78 20.36
CA GLY A 73 17.22 35.21 21.67
C GLY A 73 16.06 35.76 22.53
N SER A 74 16.06 35.41 23.81
CA SER A 74 15.14 36.04 24.78
C SER A 74 15.42 37.53 24.84
N PHE A 75 14.39 38.35 24.65
CA PHE A 75 14.44 39.81 24.78
C PHE A 75 14.79 40.31 26.20
N ASN A 76 15.05 39.38 27.13
CA ASN A 76 15.23 39.71 28.54
C ASN A 76 16.70 39.96 29.00
N ASN A 77 17.71 39.80 28.12
CA ASN A 77 19.11 40.03 28.49
C ASN A 77 19.83 40.96 27.50
N LEU A 78 19.34 42.17 27.30
CA LEU A 78 20.06 43.24 26.59
C LEU A 78 21.06 43.99 27.48
N SER A 79 21.34 43.53 28.72
CA SER A 79 22.21 44.27 29.65
C SER A 79 23.59 43.67 29.91
N GLU A 80 23.93 42.47 29.37
CA GLU A 80 25.28 41.91 29.60
C GLU A 80 25.83 41.15 28.38
N THR A 81 26.01 41.82 27.26
CA THR A 81 26.98 41.33 26.24
C THR A 81 28.06 42.38 26.10
N SER A 82 29.09 42.26 26.92
CA SER A 82 30.40 42.85 26.62
C SER A 82 30.87 42.22 25.32
N LEU A 83 30.80 42.98 24.24
CA LEU A 83 31.48 42.69 22.97
C LEU A 83 32.98 42.83 23.19
N VAL A 84 33.63 41.75 23.61
CA VAL A 84 35.07 41.62 23.45
C VAL A 84 35.28 41.01 22.10
N PRO A 85 35.90 41.69 21.11
CA PRO A 85 36.28 41.09 19.86
C PRO A 85 37.45 40.14 20.12
N ASP A 86 37.24 38.84 19.88
CA ASP A 86 38.33 37.88 19.90
C ASP A 86 39.24 38.13 18.68
N SER A 87 40.43 38.61 18.94
CA SER A 87 41.44 39.03 17.94
C SER A 87 42.22 37.88 17.33
N THR A 88 41.81 36.64 17.50
CA THR A 88 42.47 35.49 16.88
C THR A 88 41.59 34.91 15.75
N GLY A 89 41.90 35.38 14.54
CA GLY A 89 41.26 34.94 13.28
C GLY A 89 41.55 33.50 12.91
N THR A 90 40.95 32.54 13.58
CA THR A 90 40.93 31.16 13.12
C THR A 90 39.48 30.69 12.86
N GLY A 91 39.18 30.37 11.61
CA GLY A 91 37.85 30.00 11.07
C GLY A 91 37.19 28.75 11.67
N THR A 92 37.36 28.49 12.96
CA THR A 92 36.83 27.33 13.68
C THR A 92 35.60 27.62 14.56
N SER A 93 35.19 28.89 14.69
CA SER A 93 34.14 29.28 15.62
C SER A 93 32.73 28.84 15.18
N TRP A 94 32.48 28.82 13.87
CA TRP A 94 31.14 28.44 13.34
C TRP A 94 30.85 26.93 13.46
N ARG A 95 31.87 26.08 13.33
CA ARG A 95 31.68 24.61 13.51
C ARG A 95 31.34 24.28 14.97
N ARG A 96 31.93 24.96 15.95
CA ARG A 96 31.60 24.79 17.38
C ARG A 96 30.18 25.29 17.69
N SER A 97 29.75 26.38 17.07
CA SER A 97 28.40 26.95 17.27
C SER A 97 27.28 26.07 16.69
N LEU A 98 27.53 25.35 15.60
CA LEU A 98 26.53 24.46 15.00
C LEU A 98 26.19 23.23 15.87
N PHE A 99 27.15 22.78 16.71
CA PHE A 99 26.98 21.56 17.51
C PHE A 99 27.00 21.78 19.02
N ASN A 100 27.11 23.04 19.50
CA ASN A 100 27.23 23.36 20.91
C ASN A 100 25.86 23.57 21.59
N LEU A 101 25.02 22.56 21.51
CA LEU A 101 23.79 22.41 22.31
C LEU A 101 24.19 21.72 23.63
N LYS A 102 24.97 22.37 24.51
CA LYS A 102 25.56 21.71 25.68
C LYS A 102 24.53 20.94 26.52
N ASP A 103 23.34 21.48 26.67
CA ASP A 103 22.30 20.95 27.55
C ASP A 103 21.06 20.37 26.83
N ALA A 104 21.06 20.36 25.48
CA ALA A 104 19.93 19.87 24.67
C ALA A 104 20.07 18.39 24.30
N TRP A 105 20.20 17.51 25.28
CA TRP A 105 20.47 16.10 25.06
C TRP A 105 19.29 15.38 24.38
N MET A 106 18.02 15.73 24.70
CA MET A 106 16.83 15.13 24.12
C MET A 106 16.72 15.46 22.63
N SER A 107 16.90 16.73 22.26
CA SER A 107 16.91 17.18 20.87
C SER A 107 18.02 16.53 20.05
N LYS A 108 19.21 16.34 20.64
CA LYS A 108 20.32 15.63 20.01
C LYS A 108 19.99 14.17 19.77
N LEU A 109 19.43 13.49 20.76
CA LEU A 109 19.02 12.07 20.63
C LEU A 109 17.99 11.91 19.52
N LEU A 110 16.96 12.75 19.48
CA LEU A 110 15.95 12.75 18.39
C LEU A 110 16.61 13.01 17.03
N ALA A 111 17.54 13.96 16.95
CA ALA A 111 18.26 14.25 15.72
C ALA A 111 19.11 13.08 15.24
N ILE A 112 19.84 12.41 16.14
CA ILE A 112 20.64 11.22 15.79
C ILE A 112 19.77 10.10 15.27
N ILE A 113 18.65 9.80 15.95
CA ILE A 113 17.70 8.76 15.51
C ILE A 113 17.11 9.12 14.15
N ALA A 114 16.63 10.36 13.97
CA ALA A 114 15.99 10.81 12.74
C ALA A 114 16.96 10.81 11.55
N LEU A 115 18.15 11.36 11.72
CA LEU A 115 19.18 11.42 10.66
C LEU A 115 19.73 10.02 10.33
N GLY A 116 19.97 9.19 11.35
CA GLY A 116 20.37 7.80 11.16
C GLY A 116 19.32 7.01 10.38
N TYR A 117 18.02 7.22 10.70
CA TYR A 117 16.91 6.61 9.98
C TYR A 117 16.85 7.09 8.52
N VAL A 118 16.95 8.38 8.26
CA VAL A 118 16.98 8.95 6.89
C VAL A 118 18.13 8.37 6.11
N GLY A 119 19.34 8.34 6.70
CA GLY A 119 20.51 7.75 6.05
C GLY A 119 20.34 6.27 5.68
N TRP A 120 19.68 5.49 6.55
CA TRP A 120 19.39 4.09 6.30
C TRP A 120 18.30 3.88 5.23
N GLN A 121 17.24 4.70 5.24
CA GLN A 121 16.12 4.55 4.31
C GLN A 121 16.39 5.09 2.90
N THR A 122 17.23 6.10 2.77
CA THR A 122 17.50 6.74 1.47
C THR A 122 17.99 5.75 0.40
N PRO A 123 18.97 4.87 0.64
CA PRO A 123 19.40 3.88 -0.35
C PRO A 123 18.29 2.89 -0.72
N THR A 124 17.47 2.46 0.26
CA THR A 124 16.37 1.53 0.03
C THR A 124 15.27 2.16 -0.83
N TRP A 125 14.99 3.44 -0.62
CA TRP A 125 14.05 4.21 -1.42
C TRP A 125 14.54 4.35 -2.88
N PHE A 126 15.81 4.72 -3.10
CA PHE A 126 16.40 4.84 -4.44
C PHE A 126 16.39 3.50 -5.19
N THR A 127 16.80 2.41 -4.53
CA THR A 127 16.80 1.07 -5.16
C THR A 127 15.39 0.62 -5.52
N SER A 128 14.39 0.86 -4.66
CA SER A 128 12.99 0.54 -4.94
C SER A 128 12.45 1.34 -6.12
N ARG A 129 12.77 2.62 -6.21
CA ARG A 129 12.40 3.48 -7.35
C ARG A 129 13.02 3.01 -8.66
N ARG A 130 14.30 2.64 -8.66
CA ARG A 130 14.97 2.08 -9.85
C ARG A 130 14.28 0.79 -10.31
N LYS A 131 13.95 -0.12 -9.40
CA LYS A 131 13.22 -1.35 -9.73
C LYS A 131 11.83 -1.08 -10.32
N LEU A 132 11.09 -0.13 -9.75
CA LEU A 132 9.77 0.26 -10.26
C LEU A 132 9.87 0.85 -11.68
N VAL A 133 10.87 1.68 -11.94
CA VAL A 133 11.11 2.25 -13.27
C VAL A 133 11.52 1.17 -14.26
N ALA A 134 12.40 0.24 -13.87
CA ALA A 134 12.81 -0.89 -14.72
C ALA A 134 11.65 -1.84 -15.03
N ALA A 135 10.70 -2.05 -14.12
CA ALA A 135 9.52 -2.87 -14.38
C ALA A 135 8.62 -2.29 -15.49
N LYS A 136 8.61 -0.98 -15.69
CA LYS A 136 7.78 -0.30 -16.72
C LYS A 136 8.17 -0.66 -18.15
N SER A 137 9.39 -1.12 -18.40
CA SER A 137 9.81 -1.59 -19.73
C SER A 137 9.14 -2.91 -20.14
N HIS A 138 8.71 -3.72 -19.18
CA HIS A 138 8.05 -5.01 -19.39
C HIS A 138 6.55 -4.95 -19.12
N ALA A 139 6.11 -4.08 -18.20
CA ALA A 139 4.71 -3.89 -17.85
C ALA A 139 4.27 -2.48 -18.27
N ARG A 140 3.48 -2.39 -19.33
CA ARG A 140 3.03 -1.12 -19.91
C ARG A 140 1.51 -1.01 -19.92
N ILE A 141 0.99 0.17 -19.67
CA ILE A 141 -0.43 0.46 -19.86
C ILE A 141 -0.66 0.60 -21.35
N ILE A 142 -1.58 -0.18 -21.92
CA ILE A 142 -1.96 -0.15 -23.32
C ILE A 142 -3.31 0.54 -23.55
N ASP A 143 -4.16 0.56 -22.53
CA ASP A 143 -5.41 1.32 -22.51
C ASP A 143 -5.75 1.75 -21.08
N SER A 144 -6.35 2.92 -20.94
CA SER A 144 -6.79 3.42 -19.65
C SER A 144 -7.96 4.39 -19.81
N LYS A 145 -9.08 4.07 -19.16
CA LYS A 145 -10.26 4.91 -19.09
C LYS A 145 -10.53 5.31 -17.65
N THR A 146 -10.76 6.60 -17.42
CA THR A 146 -11.12 7.12 -16.11
C THR A 146 -12.57 7.62 -16.15
N ILE A 147 -13.35 7.24 -15.14
CA ILE A 147 -14.78 7.51 -15.03
C ILE A 147 -15.01 8.37 -13.78
N ASP A 148 -15.74 9.47 -13.94
CA ASP A 148 -16.16 10.32 -12.84
C ASP A 148 -17.58 9.92 -12.37
N MET A 149 -17.64 9.19 -11.27
CA MET A 149 -18.90 8.72 -10.70
C MET A 149 -19.77 9.85 -10.15
N LYS A 150 -19.17 10.99 -9.76
CA LYS A 150 -19.97 12.18 -9.41
C LYS A 150 -20.71 12.74 -10.61
N ALA A 151 -20.07 12.72 -11.79
CA ALA A 151 -20.71 13.14 -13.02
C ALA A 151 -21.80 12.15 -13.48
N GLU A 152 -21.61 10.84 -13.26
CA GLU A 152 -22.57 9.81 -13.67
C GLU A 152 -23.82 9.75 -12.79
N ILE A 153 -23.68 9.78 -11.45
CA ILE A 153 -24.82 9.54 -10.52
C ILE A 153 -25.08 10.69 -9.52
N GLY A 154 -24.28 11.72 -9.51
CA GLY A 154 -24.36 12.84 -8.56
C GLY A 154 -23.67 12.55 -7.21
N ALA A 155 -23.07 13.59 -6.63
CA ALA A 155 -22.34 13.46 -5.36
C ALA A 155 -23.23 13.01 -4.19
N ASP A 156 -24.46 13.52 -4.14
CA ASP A 156 -25.41 13.22 -3.05
C ASP A 156 -25.88 11.77 -3.04
N ARG A 157 -25.92 11.14 -4.23
CA ARG A 157 -26.25 9.71 -4.36
C ARG A 157 -25.02 8.83 -4.14
N LEU A 158 -23.84 9.29 -4.61
CA LEU A 158 -22.61 8.50 -4.57
C LEU A 158 -22.14 8.21 -3.14
N PHE A 159 -22.20 9.19 -2.26
CA PHE A 159 -21.72 9.08 -0.88
C PHE A 159 -22.88 8.95 0.09
N THR A 160 -23.03 7.78 0.67
CA THR A 160 -24.12 7.45 1.61
C THR A 160 -23.76 7.71 3.08
N HIS A 161 -22.47 7.99 3.36
CA HIS A 161 -21.98 8.28 4.71
C HIS A 161 -21.50 9.73 4.83
N PRO A 162 -21.86 10.47 5.93
CA PRO A 162 -21.57 11.92 6.04
C PRO A 162 -20.08 12.28 5.90
N VAL A 163 -19.18 11.49 6.50
CA VAL A 163 -17.72 11.75 6.39
C VAL A 163 -17.24 11.52 4.96
N PHE A 164 -17.74 10.49 4.26
CA PHE A 164 -17.42 10.25 2.86
C PHE A 164 -17.96 11.36 1.95
N SER A 165 -19.18 11.83 2.22
CA SER A 165 -19.76 12.96 1.50
C SER A 165 -18.93 14.24 1.67
N PHE A 166 -18.58 14.59 2.91
CA PHE A 166 -17.72 15.75 3.19
C PHE A 166 -16.35 15.62 2.54
N MET A 167 -15.64 14.54 2.81
CA MET A 167 -14.29 14.32 2.29
C MET A 167 -14.26 14.17 0.76
N GLY A 168 -15.26 13.50 0.19
CA GLY A 168 -15.40 13.33 -1.24
C GLY A 168 -15.63 14.63 -2.02
N GLN A 169 -16.05 15.71 -1.36
CA GLN A 169 -16.19 17.05 -1.96
C GLN A 169 -14.90 17.87 -1.89
N LEU A 170 -13.90 17.43 -1.10
CA LEU A 170 -12.64 18.16 -1.02
C LEU A 170 -11.94 18.19 -2.38
N PRO A 171 -11.35 19.33 -2.77
CA PRO A 171 -10.57 19.42 -3.99
C PRO A 171 -9.41 18.42 -3.95
N LEU A 172 -9.08 17.85 -5.11
CA LEU A 172 -8.00 16.86 -5.29
C LEU A 172 -8.25 15.49 -4.62
N ASN A 173 -9.41 15.25 -4.00
CA ASN A 173 -9.76 13.92 -3.54
C ASN A 173 -10.33 13.09 -4.71
N GLU A 174 -9.64 12.02 -5.04
CA GLU A 174 -9.92 11.17 -6.19
C GLU A 174 -10.82 9.96 -5.85
N LEU A 175 -11.44 9.93 -4.67
CA LEU A 175 -12.23 8.79 -4.18
C LEU A 175 -13.40 8.40 -5.11
N HIS A 176 -13.95 9.38 -5.83
CA HIS A 176 -15.11 9.22 -6.71
C HIS A 176 -14.79 8.74 -8.13
N TRP A 177 -13.51 8.63 -8.45
CA TRP A 177 -13.07 8.15 -9.75
C TRP A 177 -12.97 6.63 -9.79
N ILE A 178 -13.11 6.05 -10.98
CA ILE A 178 -12.77 4.66 -11.28
C ILE A 178 -11.82 4.68 -12.47
N GLN A 179 -10.65 4.11 -12.34
CA GLN A 179 -9.73 3.89 -13.44
C GLN A 179 -9.80 2.43 -13.90
N SER A 180 -10.24 2.21 -15.12
CA SER A 180 -10.22 0.93 -15.81
C SER A 180 -8.93 0.87 -16.63
N VAL A 181 -8.05 -0.10 -16.33
CA VAL A 181 -6.69 -0.17 -16.91
C VAL A 181 -6.48 -1.50 -17.61
N THR A 182 -6.07 -1.47 -18.87
CA THR A 182 -5.50 -2.65 -19.55
C THR A 182 -3.98 -2.50 -19.59
N GLU A 183 -3.30 -3.47 -19.01
CA GLU A 183 -1.84 -3.54 -18.97
C GLU A 183 -1.34 -4.70 -19.82
N GLU A 184 -0.16 -4.58 -20.40
CA GLU A 184 0.54 -5.66 -21.08
C GLU A 184 1.78 -6.01 -20.29
N LEU A 185 1.97 -7.29 -19.98
CA LEU A 185 3.15 -7.78 -19.27
C LEU A 185 3.92 -8.74 -20.17
N ALA A 186 5.17 -8.39 -20.48
CA ALA A 186 6.09 -9.24 -21.21
C ALA A 186 6.88 -10.16 -20.26
N ILE A 187 6.73 -11.48 -20.44
CA ILE A 187 7.37 -12.52 -19.63
C ILE A 187 8.22 -13.41 -20.54
N SER A 188 9.52 -13.59 -20.20
CA SER A 188 10.45 -14.37 -21.02
C SER A 188 10.07 -15.83 -21.12
N ASP A 189 9.65 -16.43 -20.00
CA ASP A 189 9.36 -17.86 -19.89
C ASP A 189 7.87 -18.17 -20.11
N LEU A 190 7.12 -17.25 -20.75
CA LEU A 190 5.72 -17.46 -21.05
C LEU A 190 5.57 -18.57 -22.11
N PRO A 191 4.79 -19.65 -21.83
CA PRO A 191 4.38 -20.59 -22.85
C PRO A 191 3.69 -19.87 -24.01
N SER A 192 4.07 -20.20 -25.26
CA SER A 192 3.57 -19.51 -26.46
C SER A 192 2.04 -19.52 -26.58
N GLN A 193 1.42 -20.58 -26.09
CA GLN A 193 -0.04 -20.77 -26.10
C GLN A 193 -0.77 -19.77 -25.16
N LEU A 194 -0.09 -19.33 -24.07
CA LEU A 194 -0.66 -18.38 -23.12
C LEU A 194 -0.46 -16.91 -23.56
N ARG A 195 0.16 -16.68 -24.72
CA ARG A 195 0.28 -15.35 -25.29
C ARG A 195 -1.11 -14.77 -25.57
N GLY A 196 -1.33 -13.53 -25.13
CA GLY A 196 -2.60 -12.85 -25.26
C GLY A 196 -3.61 -13.15 -24.13
N LEU A 197 -3.32 -14.09 -23.22
CA LEU A 197 -4.19 -14.40 -22.08
C LEU A 197 -4.46 -13.13 -21.25
N ARG A 198 -5.73 -12.87 -20.98
CA ARG A 198 -6.22 -11.67 -20.28
C ARG A 198 -6.66 -12.03 -18.87
N ILE A 199 -5.94 -11.54 -17.87
CA ILE A 199 -6.20 -11.79 -16.45
C ILE A 199 -6.83 -10.55 -15.82
N GLY A 200 -8.10 -10.62 -15.42
CA GLY A 200 -8.79 -9.58 -14.68
C GLY A 200 -8.35 -9.60 -13.22
N HIS A 201 -8.17 -8.41 -12.63
CA HIS A 201 -7.80 -8.27 -11.24
C HIS A 201 -8.75 -7.30 -10.52
N LEU A 202 -9.48 -7.82 -9.55
CA LEU A 202 -10.33 -7.10 -8.61
C LEU A 202 -9.72 -7.20 -7.20
N SER A 203 -9.65 -6.12 -6.46
CA SER A 203 -9.06 -6.11 -5.13
C SER A 203 -9.59 -4.95 -4.30
N ASP A 204 -9.62 -5.13 -2.99
CA ASP A 204 -9.92 -4.07 -2.04
C ASP A 204 -11.20 -3.32 -2.42
N VAL A 205 -12.26 -4.07 -2.63
CA VAL A 205 -13.60 -3.56 -2.99
C VAL A 205 -14.19 -2.78 -1.84
N HIS A 206 -14.04 -3.30 -0.61
CA HIS A 206 -14.52 -2.70 0.62
C HIS A 206 -15.99 -2.29 0.57
N LEU A 207 -16.88 -3.27 0.50
CA LEU A 207 -18.30 -3.03 0.68
C LEU A 207 -18.56 -2.56 2.11
N THR A 208 -18.62 -1.26 2.30
CA THR A 208 -18.81 -0.59 3.60
C THR A 208 -20.22 -0.05 3.80
N GLY A 209 -20.99 0.06 2.71
CA GLY A 209 -22.24 0.82 2.71
C GLY A 209 -22.01 2.34 2.76
N TYR A 210 -20.77 2.84 2.59
CA TYR A 210 -20.45 4.27 2.61
C TYR A 210 -20.45 4.93 1.24
N MET A 211 -20.48 4.10 0.20
CA MET A 211 -20.65 4.49 -1.19
C MET A 211 -21.83 3.72 -1.79
N ALA A 212 -22.47 4.32 -2.77
CA ALA A 212 -23.59 3.71 -3.49
C ALA A 212 -23.17 2.41 -4.19
N SER A 213 -24.07 1.43 -4.27
CA SER A 213 -23.81 0.15 -4.96
C SER A 213 -23.47 0.34 -6.43
N GLU A 214 -24.04 1.35 -7.07
CA GLU A 214 -23.77 1.72 -8.46
C GLU A 214 -22.28 1.98 -8.74
N TYR A 215 -21.53 2.49 -7.76
CA TYR A 215 -20.07 2.67 -7.88
C TYR A 215 -19.36 1.32 -8.11
N TYR A 216 -19.69 0.33 -7.31
CA TYR A 216 -19.07 -0.98 -7.38
C TYR A 216 -19.49 -1.75 -8.63
N HIS A 217 -20.78 -1.70 -8.99
CA HIS A 217 -21.30 -2.29 -10.24
C HIS A 217 -20.62 -1.68 -11.46
N ARG A 218 -20.46 -0.36 -11.48
CA ARG A 218 -19.77 0.32 -12.58
C ARG A 218 -18.31 -0.13 -12.73
N ALA A 219 -17.62 -0.35 -11.63
CA ALA A 219 -16.26 -0.89 -11.66
C ALA A 219 -16.21 -2.32 -12.21
N VAL A 220 -17.17 -3.17 -11.82
CA VAL A 220 -17.31 -4.54 -12.34
C VAL A 220 -17.65 -4.50 -13.85
N ASP A 221 -18.56 -3.64 -14.28
CA ASP A 221 -18.87 -3.45 -15.71
C ASP A 221 -17.62 -3.08 -16.51
N CYS A 222 -16.77 -2.21 -15.97
CA CYS A 222 -15.51 -1.84 -16.58
C CYS A 222 -14.52 -3.00 -16.67
N LEU A 223 -14.50 -3.88 -15.67
CA LEU A 223 -13.67 -5.08 -15.69
C LEU A 223 -14.16 -6.07 -16.77
N ILE A 224 -15.47 -6.34 -16.80
CA ILE A 224 -16.10 -7.25 -17.76
C ILE A 224 -15.96 -6.74 -19.20
N ALA A 225 -16.11 -5.44 -19.41
CA ALA A 225 -15.98 -4.81 -20.73
C ALA A 225 -14.57 -4.99 -21.35
N GLN A 226 -13.56 -5.25 -20.53
CA GLN A 226 -12.22 -5.60 -20.97
C GLN A 226 -12.07 -7.08 -21.37
N ALA A 227 -13.15 -7.90 -21.32
CA ALA A 227 -13.21 -9.30 -21.69
C ALA A 227 -12.04 -10.13 -21.11
N PRO A 228 -11.89 -10.24 -19.78
CA PRO A 228 -10.87 -11.10 -19.17
C PRO A 228 -11.17 -12.58 -19.43
N ASP A 229 -10.13 -13.38 -19.68
CA ASP A 229 -10.23 -14.82 -19.85
C ASP A 229 -10.35 -15.57 -18.52
N LEU A 230 -9.75 -15.02 -17.47
CA LEU A 230 -9.93 -15.42 -16.07
C LEU A 230 -9.90 -14.18 -15.17
N VAL A 231 -10.47 -14.28 -13.97
CA VAL A 231 -10.46 -13.18 -12.98
C VAL A 231 -9.89 -13.67 -11.66
N VAL A 232 -9.05 -12.83 -11.04
CA VAL A 232 -8.56 -13.03 -9.68
C VAL A 232 -9.04 -11.92 -8.77
N MET A 233 -9.51 -12.26 -7.57
CA MET A 233 -9.85 -11.32 -6.51
C MET A 233 -8.89 -11.53 -5.34
N SER A 234 -8.14 -10.49 -5.01
CA SER A 234 -7.07 -10.58 -4.01
C SER A 234 -7.48 -10.07 -2.62
N GLY A 235 -8.76 -10.20 -2.25
CA GLY A 235 -9.26 -9.97 -0.89
C GLY A 235 -9.79 -8.57 -0.60
N ASP A 236 -10.23 -8.39 0.64
CA ASP A 236 -10.88 -7.19 1.17
C ASP A 236 -12.12 -6.81 0.36
N LEU A 237 -13.02 -7.81 0.19
CA LEU A 237 -14.29 -7.62 -0.50
C LEU A 237 -15.28 -6.82 0.35
N ILE A 238 -15.35 -7.10 1.65
CA ILE A 238 -16.41 -6.60 2.53
C ILE A 238 -15.89 -6.18 3.91
N ASP A 239 -16.46 -5.14 4.49
CA ASP A 239 -16.11 -4.64 5.82
C ASP A 239 -17.15 -4.94 6.90
N TYR A 240 -18.43 -5.00 6.53
CA TYR A 240 -19.54 -5.11 7.48
C TYR A 240 -20.58 -6.14 7.04
N GLU A 241 -21.12 -6.89 8.00
CA GLU A 241 -22.10 -7.96 7.76
C GLU A 241 -23.36 -7.47 7.04
N HIS A 242 -23.81 -6.24 7.31
CA HIS A 242 -24.99 -5.67 6.66
C HIS A 242 -24.83 -5.45 5.14
N CYS A 243 -23.60 -5.54 4.62
CA CYS A 243 -23.31 -5.45 3.18
C CYS A 243 -23.27 -6.81 2.47
N LEU A 244 -23.49 -7.93 3.17
CA LEU A 244 -23.47 -9.28 2.55
C LEU A 244 -24.45 -9.43 1.39
N ASN A 245 -25.60 -8.74 1.45
CA ASN A 245 -26.58 -8.74 0.37
C ASN A 245 -26.09 -8.10 -0.94
N GLN A 246 -24.99 -7.36 -0.92
CA GLN A 246 -24.39 -6.74 -2.10
C GLN A 246 -23.38 -7.69 -2.79
N VAL A 247 -22.94 -8.76 -2.13
CA VAL A 247 -21.89 -9.66 -2.65
C VAL A 247 -22.37 -10.40 -3.90
N GLN A 248 -23.54 -11.04 -3.83
CA GLN A 248 -24.08 -11.80 -4.97
C GLN A 248 -24.29 -10.90 -6.20
N PRO A 249 -25.09 -9.83 -6.16
CA PRO A 249 -25.34 -9.03 -7.34
C PRO A 249 -24.09 -8.40 -7.93
N LEU A 250 -23.05 -8.18 -7.11
CA LEU A 250 -21.78 -7.63 -7.58
C LEU A 250 -20.92 -8.66 -8.31
N LEU A 251 -20.80 -9.89 -7.80
CA LEU A 251 -19.87 -10.90 -8.32
C LEU A 251 -20.49 -11.82 -9.38
N GLU A 252 -21.80 -12.04 -9.35
CA GLU A 252 -22.54 -12.92 -10.27
C GLU A 252 -22.32 -12.59 -11.77
N PRO A 253 -22.21 -11.30 -12.19
CA PRO A 253 -21.97 -10.96 -13.58
C PRO A 253 -20.56 -11.34 -14.09
N ILE A 254 -19.60 -11.64 -13.20
CA ILE A 254 -18.21 -11.94 -13.56
C ILE A 254 -18.08 -13.43 -13.91
N GLN A 255 -18.20 -13.75 -15.21
CA GLN A 255 -18.23 -15.12 -15.74
C GLN A 255 -17.18 -15.31 -16.85
N PRO A 256 -15.87 -15.26 -16.53
CA PRO A 256 -14.82 -15.45 -17.52
C PRO A 256 -14.69 -16.92 -17.93
N ARG A 257 -14.13 -17.17 -19.12
CA ARG A 257 -14.02 -18.50 -19.71
C ARG A 257 -13.26 -19.53 -18.85
N TYR A 258 -12.19 -19.11 -18.16
CA TYR A 258 -11.33 -19.99 -17.37
C TYR A 258 -11.55 -19.83 -15.86
N GLY A 259 -12.68 -19.27 -15.45
CA GLY A 259 -13.14 -19.17 -14.08
C GLY A 259 -12.63 -17.95 -13.32
N SER A 260 -13.26 -17.75 -12.18
CA SER A 260 -12.96 -16.67 -11.23
C SER A 260 -12.39 -17.27 -9.95
N TYR A 261 -11.33 -16.68 -9.44
CA TYR A 261 -10.57 -17.19 -8.29
C TYR A 261 -10.46 -16.13 -7.21
N PHE A 262 -10.51 -16.54 -5.93
CA PHE A 262 -10.40 -15.56 -4.86
C PHE A 262 -9.59 -16.03 -3.66
N VAL A 263 -9.05 -15.07 -2.94
CA VAL A 263 -8.59 -15.17 -1.56
C VAL A 263 -9.28 -14.10 -0.73
N LEU A 264 -9.33 -14.25 0.58
CA LEU A 264 -9.87 -13.24 1.49
C LEU A 264 -8.74 -12.39 2.08
N GLY A 265 -9.11 -11.17 2.51
CA GLY A 265 -8.20 -10.21 3.13
C GLY A 265 -8.48 -10.00 4.61
N ASN A 266 -7.77 -9.04 5.19
CA ASN A 266 -7.85 -8.74 6.62
C ASN A 266 -9.19 -8.09 7.02
N HIS A 267 -9.89 -7.45 6.09
CA HIS A 267 -11.22 -6.88 6.36
C HIS A 267 -12.29 -7.96 6.34
N ASP A 268 -12.26 -8.89 5.41
CA ASP A 268 -13.18 -10.02 5.35
C ASP A 268 -13.15 -10.84 6.64
N ARG A 269 -11.97 -10.98 7.28
CA ARG A 269 -11.78 -11.65 8.57
C ARG A 269 -12.57 -11.01 9.72
N ARG A 270 -13.04 -9.77 9.58
CA ARG A 270 -13.79 -9.06 10.62
C ARG A 270 -15.25 -9.50 10.72
N LEU A 271 -15.75 -10.18 9.70
CA LEU A 271 -17.10 -10.74 9.73
C LEU A 271 -17.24 -11.76 10.86
N PRO A 272 -18.38 -11.81 11.54
CA PRO A 272 -18.66 -12.83 12.54
C PRO A 272 -18.61 -14.25 11.96
N ASP A 273 -19.09 -14.42 10.72
CA ASP A 273 -19.09 -15.69 10.00
C ASP A 273 -18.43 -15.53 8.62
N VAL A 274 -17.12 -15.76 8.59
CA VAL A 274 -16.32 -15.74 7.35
C VAL A 274 -16.65 -16.92 6.44
N GLN A 275 -17.08 -18.07 7.01
CA GLN A 275 -17.40 -19.25 6.20
C GLN A 275 -18.66 -19.00 5.37
N ARG A 276 -19.63 -18.26 5.91
CA ARG A 276 -20.79 -17.81 5.15
C ARG A 276 -20.38 -16.99 3.93
N LEU A 277 -19.44 -16.05 4.09
CA LEU A 277 -18.94 -15.28 2.94
C LEU A 277 -18.30 -16.19 1.90
N ARG A 278 -17.44 -17.14 2.32
CA ARG A 278 -16.81 -18.09 1.39
C ARG A 278 -17.83 -18.93 0.66
N SER A 279 -18.83 -19.46 1.37
CA SER A 279 -19.92 -20.24 0.76
C SER A 279 -20.68 -19.42 -0.28
N MET A 280 -21.08 -18.20 0.05
CA MET A 280 -21.76 -17.30 -0.89
C MET A 280 -20.96 -17.08 -2.18
N ILE A 281 -19.65 -16.84 -2.07
CA ILE A 281 -18.80 -16.60 -3.23
C ILE A 281 -18.62 -17.90 -4.05
N THR A 282 -18.45 -19.05 -3.39
CA THR A 282 -18.29 -20.33 -4.08
C THR A 282 -19.58 -20.81 -4.74
N GLU A 283 -20.75 -20.51 -4.18
CA GLU A 283 -22.05 -20.79 -4.79
C GLU A 283 -22.28 -20.02 -6.10
N LEU A 284 -21.58 -18.89 -6.29
CA LEU A 284 -21.55 -18.14 -7.55
C LEU A 284 -20.59 -18.73 -8.59
N GLY A 285 -19.95 -19.87 -8.28
CA GLY A 285 -19.00 -20.54 -9.17
C GLY A 285 -17.55 -20.04 -9.06
N TRP A 286 -17.25 -19.16 -8.10
CA TRP A 286 -15.87 -18.74 -7.84
C TRP A 286 -15.09 -19.82 -7.10
N ILE A 287 -13.82 -19.94 -7.42
CA ILE A 287 -12.91 -20.94 -6.85
C ILE A 287 -12.12 -20.32 -5.70
N ASP A 288 -12.32 -20.85 -4.50
CA ASP A 288 -11.59 -20.46 -3.31
C ASP A 288 -10.16 -21.00 -3.36
N LEU A 289 -9.19 -20.07 -3.39
CA LEU A 289 -7.76 -20.38 -3.32
C LEU A 289 -7.16 -20.18 -1.92
N GLY A 290 -7.95 -19.79 -0.93
CA GLY A 290 -7.45 -19.54 0.43
C GLY A 290 -6.70 -20.75 0.99
N HIS A 291 -5.36 -20.70 1.01
CA HIS A 291 -4.43 -21.79 1.36
C HIS A 291 -4.66 -23.10 0.58
N GLN A 292 -5.13 -22.99 -0.66
CA GLN A 292 -5.36 -24.11 -1.55
C GLN A 292 -4.67 -23.85 -2.89
N SER A 293 -4.52 -24.93 -3.66
CA SER A 293 -4.06 -24.87 -5.03
C SER A 293 -4.98 -25.65 -5.96
N ARG A 294 -4.94 -25.28 -7.24
CA ARG A 294 -5.68 -25.96 -8.32
C ARG A 294 -4.78 -26.05 -9.55
N SER A 295 -4.90 -27.16 -10.28
CA SER A 295 -4.44 -27.23 -11.65
C SER A 295 -5.62 -26.89 -12.57
N VAL A 296 -5.39 -26.02 -13.53
CA VAL A 296 -6.40 -25.53 -14.47
C VAL A 296 -5.82 -25.60 -15.87
N GLU A 297 -6.57 -26.19 -16.80
CA GLU A 297 -6.19 -26.19 -18.22
C GLU A 297 -6.62 -24.86 -18.87
N ILE A 298 -5.67 -24.10 -19.35
CA ILE A 298 -5.88 -22.82 -20.05
C ILE A 298 -5.19 -22.88 -21.40
N LEU A 299 -5.93 -22.78 -22.48
CA LEU A 299 -5.40 -22.85 -23.86
C LEU A 299 -4.52 -24.06 -24.10
N GLY A 300 -4.88 -25.25 -23.56
CA GLY A 300 -4.12 -26.46 -23.66
C GLY A 300 -2.84 -26.51 -22.82
N GLN A 301 -2.67 -25.59 -21.90
CA GLN A 301 -1.55 -25.57 -20.96
C GLN A 301 -2.03 -25.80 -19.52
N GLU A 302 -1.32 -26.64 -18.81
CA GLU A 302 -1.55 -26.84 -17.38
C GLU A 302 -1.01 -25.63 -16.59
N VAL A 303 -1.90 -24.88 -15.96
CA VAL A 303 -1.59 -23.70 -15.14
C VAL A 303 -1.85 -24.02 -13.67
N TYR A 304 -0.85 -23.83 -12.84
CA TYR A 304 -0.96 -23.96 -11.39
C TYR A 304 -1.44 -22.65 -10.77
N MET A 305 -2.61 -22.70 -10.12
CA MET A 305 -3.19 -21.58 -9.37
C MET A 305 -3.06 -21.86 -7.88
N VAL A 306 -2.57 -20.90 -7.08
CA VAL A 306 -2.40 -21.07 -5.63
C VAL A 306 -2.66 -19.79 -4.87
N GLY A 307 -3.30 -19.90 -3.71
CA GLY A 307 -3.61 -18.76 -2.85
C GLY A 307 -2.90 -18.78 -1.49
N ASN A 308 -2.66 -17.58 -0.95
CA ASN A 308 -2.09 -17.40 0.38
C ASN A 308 -2.78 -16.22 1.08
N GLU A 309 -3.37 -16.48 2.25
CA GLU A 309 -4.10 -15.51 3.06
C GLU A 309 -3.37 -15.11 4.35
N LEU A 310 -2.08 -15.50 4.48
CA LEU A 310 -1.28 -15.08 5.62
C LEU A 310 -1.07 -13.56 5.62
N PRO A 311 -0.99 -12.95 6.79
CA PRO A 311 -0.98 -13.53 8.15
C PRO A 311 -2.38 -13.63 8.80
N TRP A 312 -3.46 -13.41 8.07
CA TRP A 312 -4.79 -13.24 8.68
C TRP A 312 -5.58 -14.52 8.86
N PHE A 313 -5.39 -15.48 7.98
CA PHE A 313 -6.04 -16.79 8.08
C PHE A 313 -4.98 -17.88 8.25
N ASP A 314 -5.22 -18.76 9.23
CA ASP A 314 -4.30 -19.87 9.52
C ASP A 314 -4.57 -21.04 8.55
N PRO A 315 -3.55 -21.56 7.86
CA PRO A 315 -3.69 -22.69 6.97
C PRO A 315 -4.01 -24.02 7.68
N THR A 316 -3.80 -24.12 9.02
CA THR A 316 -3.98 -25.35 9.78
C THR A 316 -5.41 -25.90 9.77
N HIS A 317 -6.40 -25.06 9.51
CA HIS A 317 -7.80 -25.47 9.43
C HIS A 317 -8.23 -26.07 8.08
N ARG A 318 -7.35 -26.08 7.09
CA ARG A 318 -7.62 -26.65 5.76
C ARG A 318 -6.75 -27.87 5.54
N LYS A 319 -7.36 -28.99 5.11
CA LYS A 319 -6.61 -30.21 4.76
C LYS A 319 -5.66 -29.86 3.60
N LYS A 320 -4.38 -29.86 3.91
CA LYS A 320 -3.33 -29.73 2.90
C LYS A 320 -3.19 -31.05 2.17
N ASP A 321 -3.56 -31.07 0.92
CA ASP A 321 -3.14 -32.12 -0.01
C ASP A 321 -1.78 -31.71 -0.59
N GLU A 322 -0.74 -31.71 0.30
CA GLU A 322 0.60 -31.20 -0.04
C GLU A 322 1.25 -32.00 -1.17
N ALA A 323 1.01 -33.29 -1.21
CA ALA A 323 1.60 -34.16 -2.24
C ALA A 323 1.02 -33.89 -3.64
N SER A 324 -0.32 -33.78 -3.76
CA SER A 324 -0.96 -33.41 -5.02
C SER A 324 -0.63 -31.98 -5.44
N SER A 325 -0.57 -31.05 -4.50
CA SER A 325 -0.16 -29.66 -4.75
C SER A 325 1.26 -29.55 -5.29
N GLU A 326 2.22 -30.31 -4.77
CA GLU A 326 3.59 -30.31 -5.28
C GLU A 326 3.71 -30.96 -6.65
N THR A 327 2.96 -32.04 -6.91
CA THR A 327 2.89 -32.71 -8.21
C THR A 327 2.33 -31.75 -9.27
N PHE A 328 1.21 -31.10 -9.01
CA PHE A 328 0.63 -30.08 -9.91
C PHE A 328 1.57 -28.92 -10.17
N ARG A 329 2.26 -28.43 -9.14
CA ARG A 329 3.24 -27.35 -9.30
C ARG A 329 4.41 -27.75 -10.20
N LYS A 330 4.88 -28.99 -10.11
CA LYS A 330 6.01 -29.48 -10.91
C LYS A 330 5.62 -29.75 -12.37
N SER A 331 4.39 -30.22 -12.63
CA SER A 331 3.91 -30.50 -14.01
C SER A 331 3.47 -29.20 -14.71
N ALA A 332 3.05 -28.19 -14.00
CA ALA A 332 2.50 -26.98 -14.58
C ALA A 332 3.53 -26.18 -15.39
N SER A 333 3.11 -25.80 -16.60
CA SER A 333 3.90 -24.97 -17.52
C SER A 333 3.96 -23.49 -17.10
N PHE A 334 2.98 -23.05 -16.28
CA PHE A 334 2.89 -21.69 -15.77
C PHE A 334 2.25 -21.68 -14.38
N ARG A 335 2.68 -20.77 -13.50
CA ARG A 335 2.27 -20.74 -12.10
C ARG A 335 1.86 -19.35 -11.68
N ILE A 336 0.63 -19.22 -11.16
CA ILE A 336 0.01 -17.95 -10.74
C ILE A 336 -0.36 -18.03 -9.25
N GLY A 337 0.09 -17.06 -8.47
CA GLY A 337 -0.30 -16.87 -7.09
C GLY A 337 -1.28 -15.74 -6.91
N VAL A 338 -2.16 -15.89 -5.93
CA VAL A 338 -3.05 -14.83 -5.45
C VAL A 338 -2.86 -14.68 -3.95
N SER A 339 -2.56 -13.48 -3.48
CA SER A 339 -2.46 -13.21 -2.05
C SER A 339 -2.99 -11.81 -1.76
N HIS A 340 -3.61 -11.62 -0.59
CA HIS A 340 -4.05 -10.28 -0.26
C HIS A 340 -2.86 -9.34 -0.05
N SER A 341 -1.81 -9.79 0.67
CA SER A 341 -0.66 -8.93 0.96
C SER A 341 0.54 -9.17 0.01
N PRO A 342 1.18 -8.10 -0.48
CA PRO A 342 2.45 -8.20 -1.21
C PRO A 342 3.60 -8.71 -0.32
N ASP A 343 3.42 -8.77 1.01
CA ASP A 343 4.41 -9.31 1.93
C ASP A 343 4.67 -10.81 1.71
N GLN A 344 3.77 -11.49 0.98
CA GLN A 344 3.92 -12.88 0.59
C GLN A 344 4.85 -13.10 -0.62
N ILE A 345 5.57 -12.10 -1.08
CA ILE A 345 6.51 -12.23 -2.22
C ILE A 345 7.57 -13.32 -2.01
N HIS A 346 8.08 -13.48 -0.78
CA HIS A 346 9.05 -14.55 -0.50
C HIS A 346 8.45 -15.94 -0.60
N TRP A 347 7.18 -16.12 -0.21
CA TRP A 347 6.43 -17.36 -0.42
C TRP A 347 6.25 -17.63 -1.91
N ALA A 348 5.87 -16.64 -2.71
CA ALA A 348 5.70 -16.78 -4.14
C ALA A 348 7.01 -17.20 -4.83
N LYS A 349 8.13 -16.58 -4.47
CA LYS A 349 9.46 -16.93 -4.98
C LYS A 349 9.88 -18.35 -4.59
N LYS A 350 9.57 -18.79 -3.37
CA LYS A 350 9.87 -20.16 -2.90
C LYS A 350 9.10 -21.22 -3.69
N LEU A 351 7.94 -20.87 -4.24
CA LEU A 351 7.14 -21.74 -5.09
C LEU A 351 7.42 -21.56 -6.61
N ASP A 352 8.39 -20.73 -6.98
CA ASP A 352 8.73 -20.37 -8.36
C ASP A 352 7.51 -19.88 -9.16
N LEU A 353 6.65 -19.07 -8.53
CA LEU A 353 5.50 -18.50 -9.22
C LEU A 353 5.98 -17.44 -10.23
N GLN A 354 5.50 -17.52 -11.46
CA GLN A 354 5.79 -16.49 -12.47
C GLN A 354 4.98 -15.23 -12.25
N LEU A 355 3.73 -15.36 -11.74
CA LEU A 355 2.87 -14.23 -11.41
C LEU A 355 2.40 -14.29 -9.97
N LEU A 356 2.25 -13.12 -9.34
CA LEU A 356 1.60 -12.93 -8.05
C LEU A 356 0.70 -11.69 -8.12
N PHE A 357 -0.60 -11.86 -7.86
CA PHE A 357 -1.56 -10.77 -7.74
C PHE A 357 -1.85 -10.46 -6.28
N CYS A 358 -1.74 -9.16 -5.91
CA CYS A 358 -1.91 -8.67 -4.54
C CYS A 358 -2.74 -7.38 -4.48
N GLY A 359 -3.29 -7.12 -3.29
CA GLY A 359 -3.97 -5.88 -2.92
C GLY A 359 -3.38 -5.23 -1.67
N HIS A 360 -4.24 -4.93 -0.68
CA HIS A 360 -3.95 -4.50 0.68
C HIS A 360 -3.37 -3.09 0.84
N ASN A 361 -2.45 -2.68 -0.03
CA ASN A 361 -1.71 -1.43 0.14
C ASN A 361 -2.42 -0.20 -0.44
N HIS A 362 -3.49 -0.38 -1.19
CA HIS A 362 -4.31 0.68 -1.81
C HIS A 362 -3.51 1.74 -2.57
N GLY A 363 -2.34 1.41 -3.10
CA GLY A 363 -1.44 2.40 -3.68
C GLY A 363 -0.88 3.41 -2.67
N GLY A 364 -1.08 3.17 -1.37
CA GLY A 364 -0.81 4.08 -0.27
C GLY A 364 -1.85 5.20 -0.13
N GLN A 365 -2.94 5.17 -0.89
CA GLN A 365 -4.05 6.14 -0.94
C GLN A 365 -3.62 7.60 -1.19
N VAL A 366 -2.60 8.10 -0.49
CA VAL A 366 -2.04 9.45 -0.65
C VAL A 366 -0.61 9.35 -1.15
N GLN A 367 -0.37 9.83 -2.36
CA GLN A 367 0.96 9.85 -2.99
C GLN A 367 1.47 11.28 -3.10
N LEU A 368 2.51 11.60 -2.34
CA LEU A 368 3.14 12.91 -2.41
C LEU A 368 3.93 13.08 -3.72
N PRO A 369 3.94 14.29 -4.31
CA PRO A 369 4.79 14.57 -5.47
C PRO A 369 6.25 14.19 -5.17
N VAL A 370 6.94 13.59 -6.13
CA VAL A 370 8.33 13.14 -6.06
C VAL A 370 8.56 11.99 -5.04
N ILE A 371 8.04 12.10 -3.81
CA ILE A 371 8.26 11.12 -2.73
C ILE A 371 7.43 9.84 -2.96
N GLY A 372 6.18 9.99 -3.41
CA GLY A 372 5.23 8.88 -3.58
C GLY A 372 4.47 8.56 -2.29
N PRO A 373 4.01 7.31 -2.13
CA PRO A 373 3.24 6.88 -0.96
C PRO A 373 4.10 6.82 0.30
N LEU A 374 3.56 7.29 1.43
CA LEU A 374 4.20 7.22 2.74
C LEU A 374 3.64 6.09 3.60
N VAL A 375 2.32 5.90 3.54
CA VAL A 375 1.59 4.93 4.36
C VAL A 375 1.18 3.76 3.47
N ALA A 376 1.57 2.56 3.87
CA ALA A 376 1.11 1.30 3.31
C ALA A 376 1.25 0.21 4.37
N PRO A 377 0.19 -0.57 4.66
CA PRO A 377 0.19 -1.56 5.74
C PRO A 377 0.98 -2.82 5.34
N SER A 378 2.31 -2.70 5.20
CA SER A 378 3.22 -3.75 4.74
C SER A 378 4.52 -3.77 5.53
N HIS A 379 5.09 -4.96 5.73
CA HIS A 379 6.44 -5.13 6.30
C HIS A 379 7.52 -4.43 5.46
N PHE A 380 7.28 -4.30 4.16
CA PHE A 380 8.15 -3.53 3.26
C PHE A 380 7.83 -2.03 3.22
N GLY A 381 6.88 -1.56 4.06
CA GLY A 381 6.40 -0.18 4.01
C GLY A 381 5.80 0.15 2.65
N SER A 382 6.04 1.36 2.15
CA SER A 382 5.48 1.81 0.87
C SER A 382 6.18 1.29 -0.39
N ARG A 383 7.15 0.36 -0.25
CA ARG A 383 7.92 -0.19 -1.38
C ARG A 383 7.01 -0.82 -2.44
N TYR A 384 6.03 -1.61 -2.02
CA TYR A 384 5.09 -2.31 -2.88
C TYR A 384 3.68 -1.71 -2.77
N ALA A 385 3.57 -0.39 -2.80
CA ALA A 385 2.29 0.27 -2.60
C ALA A 385 1.28 0.00 -3.73
N GLY A 386 1.73 -0.05 -4.98
CA GLY A 386 0.90 -0.35 -6.14
C GLY A 386 1.68 -0.36 -7.45
N GLY A 387 1.23 -1.15 -8.42
CA GLY A 387 1.86 -1.33 -9.72
C GLY A 387 2.55 -2.68 -9.90
N TRP A 388 3.43 -2.76 -10.90
CA TRP A 388 4.20 -3.96 -11.23
C TRP A 388 5.59 -3.94 -10.61
N PHE A 389 6.02 -5.09 -10.10
CA PHE A 389 7.35 -5.29 -9.52
C PHE A 389 7.95 -6.59 -10.06
N ASN A 390 9.18 -6.49 -10.59
CA ASN A 390 9.98 -7.67 -10.95
C ASN A 390 10.82 -8.08 -9.73
N GLU A 391 10.42 -9.16 -9.09
CA GLU A 391 11.13 -9.78 -7.98
C GLU A 391 11.51 -11.22 -8.35
N ALA A 392 12.31 -11.36 -9.40
CA ALA A 392 12.66 -12.64 -10.05
C ALA A 392 12.70 -13.85 -9.10
N PRO A 393 12.09 -14.99 -9.48
CA PRO A 393 11.46 -15.28 -10.78
C PRO A 393 10.02 -14.74 -10.92
N THR A 394 9.49 -14.01 -9.93
CA THR A 394 8.08 -13.61 -9.82
C THR A 394 7.85 -12.17 -10.28
N TRP A 395 6.89 -11.99 -11.18
CA TRP A 395 6.26 -10.71 -11.46
C TRP A 395 5.10 -10.51 -10.50
N MET A 396 5.13 -9.46 -9.71
CA MET A 396 4.09 -9.14 -8.73
C MET A 396 3.31 -7.89 -9.15
N ARG A 397 1.98 -8.04 -9.26
CA ARG A 397 1.02 -6.94 -9.45
C ARG A 397 0.38 -6.60 -8.10
N VAL A 398 0.53 -5.36 -7.66
CA VAL A 398 -0.16 -4.85 -6.48
C VAL A 398 -1.21 -3.85 -6.93
N SER A 399 -2.49 -4.16 -6.66
CA SER A 399 -3.62 -3.29 -6.98
C SER A 399 -3.64 -2.05 -6.07
N ARG A 400 -4.15 -0.94 -6.63
CA ARG A 400 -4.49 0.24 -5.82
C ARG A 400 -5.84 0.12 -5.13
N GLY A 401 -6.56 -0.97 -5.41
CA GLY A 401 -7.88 -1.22 -4.84
C GLY A 401 -8.97 -0.30 -5.39
N LEU A 402 -10.20 -0.70 -5.17
CA LEU A 402 -11.38 0.03 -5.66
C LEU A 402 -11.90 1.05 -4.65
N SER A 403 -11.97 0.68 -3.36
CA SER A 403 -12.47 1.56 -2.32
C SER A 403 -11.56 1.53 -1.08
N GLY A 404 -12.11 1.66 0.11
CA GLY A 404 -11.41 1.60 1.40
C GLY A 404 -12.24 2.20 2.52
N THR A 405 -11.81 1.98 3.76
CA THR A 405 -12.45 2.57 4.94
C THR A 405 -12.03 4.03 5.18
N GLN A 406 -11.02 4.52 4.48
CA GLN A 406 -10.53 5.89 4.59
C GLN A 406 -10.98 6.70 3.37
N PRO A 407 -11.73 7.80 3.57
CA PRO A 407 -12.36 8.55 2.47
C PRO A 407 -11.41 9.55 1.79
N LEU A 408 -10.17 9.16 1.55
CA LEU A 408 -9.16 10.04 0.96
C LEU A 408 -8.29 9.30 -0.04
N ARG A 409 -8.27 9.80 -1.28
CA ARG A 409 -7.31 9.39 -2.31
C ARG A 409 -6.72 10.63 -2.98
N PHE A 410 -5.40 10.69 -3.05
CA PHE A 410 -4.69 11.78 -3.69
C PHE A 410 -3.58 11.24 -4.57
N ARG A 411 -3.63 11.52 -5.87
CA ARG A 411 -2.74 10.99 -6.92
C ARG A 411 -2.72 9.45 -6.94
N CYS A 412 -3.85 8.84 -6.57
CA CYS A 412 -3.99 7.41 -6.40
C CYS A 412 -5.43 6.97 -6.71
N LEU A 413 -5.79 6.99 -7.99
CA LEU A 413 -7.12 6.63 -8.49
C LEU A 413 -7.49 5.20 -8.08
N PRO A 414 -8.72 4.95 -7.62
CA PRO A 414 -9.29 3.60 -7.53
C PRO A 414 -9.18 2.88 -8.87
N GLU A 415 -8.93 1.57 -8.87
CA GLU A 415 -8.73 0.85 -10.12
C GLU A 415 -9.37 -0.54 -10.17
N VAL A 416 -9.74 -0.93 -11.39
CA VAL A 416 -9.87 -2.31 -11.84
C VAL A 416 -8.92 -2.51 -13.02
N SER A 417 -8.29 -3.67 -13.13
CA SER A 417 -7.29 -3.88 -14.16
C SER A 417 -7.41 -5.24 -14.86
N VAL A 418 -6.98 -5.26 -16.12
CA VAL A 418 -6.79 -6.50 -16.88
C VAL A 418 -5.35 -6.52 -17.38
N THR A 419 -4.65 -7.62 -17.10
CA THR A 419 -3.29 -7.86 -17.57
C THR A 419 -3.34 -8.80 -18.77
N ARG A 420 -2.83 -8.34 -19.91
CA ARG A 420 -2.58 -9.17 -21.08
C ARG A 420 -1.14 -9.71 -21.04
N LEU A 421 -0.99 -11.02 -21.12
CA LEU A 421 0.32 -11.65 -21.14
C LEU A 421 0.92 -11.62 -22.54
N GLU A 422 2.19 -11.22 -22.64
CA GLU A 422 2.97 -11.25 -23.87
C GLU A 422 4.32 -11.93 -23.63
N LYS A 423 4.88 -12.51 -24.70
CA LYS A 423 6.24 -13.07 -24.64
C LYS A 423 7.24 -11.95 -24.91
N SER A 424 8.25 -11.80 -24.03
CA SER A 424 9.34 -10.86 -24.22
C SER A 424 10.39 -11.36 -25.21
#